data_062ca6a075dcd73c92b2f887eddb88c1
#
_entry.id   062ca6a075dcd73c92b2f887eddb88c1
#
_cell.length_a   1.000
_cell.length_b   1.000
_cell.length_c   1.000
_cell.angle_alpha   90.00
_cell.angle_beta   90.00
_cell.angle_gamma   90.00
#
_symmetry.space_group_name_H-M   'P 1'
#
loop_
_entity.id
_entity.type
_entity.pdbx_description
1 polymer ?
#
loop_
_entity_poly.entity_id
_entity_poly.type
_entity_poly.pdbx_seq_one_letter_code
_entity_poly.pdbx_strand_id
1 'polypeptide(L)'
;MLRSKKRIFAALAMVLALPGAALAQSAPAGWQQTLEKAKSQKLVLINQGNPAFDAAIDAFSKKYGIKVDATVGRPSAVITRIQTEQRNGMFLPDVWWSITGQMTSIGVPADMFAQFEDYMILPEVKDAANWRHPDYMFGDNKRQVFTHSHEVSRATYRNRDVLPDLKVNSYDSLMDPRLKGRIVMRDSSLPNAGSYALAPIYKAKGADFLLNFLKTQQPRVFDNAEQLDTQIIRGSAALAIGGQNSSMSQCKRDGGCKNIDDVDGFETAVSRGLAVFKNPPNPEATKVFINWILSKEGQELFVREWAKANTSAGVSLRKDVAPAPGHEGDLPDFNKADRYVWASTQQGDEELKVVTKIFKSWYDK
;
A
#
# COMPACT_ATOMS: atom_id res chain seq x y z
N MET A 1 -11.08 72.78 55.78
CA MET A 1 -11.65 72.46 54.40
C MET A 1 -11.07 71.23 53.89
N LEU A 2 -11.74 70.07 54.09
CA LEU A 2 -11.31 68.77 53.61
C LEU A 2 -12.05 68.46 52.31
N ARG A 3 -11.29 68.23 51.19
CA ARG A 3 -11.85 67.75 49.95
C ARG A 3 -11.66 66.21 49.87
N SER A 4 -12.78 65.52 49.94
CA SER A 4 -12.91 64.07 49.70
C SER A 4 -12.61 63.72 48.25
N LYS A 5 -11.62 62.79 47.99
CA LYS A 5 -11.40 62.16 46.67
C LYS A 5 -12.12 60.81 46.64
N LYS A 6 -13.21 60.77 45.90
CA LYS A 6 -13.85 59.50 45.56
C LYS A 6 -12.97 58.71 44.56
N ARG A 7 -12.54 57.52 44.93
CA ARG A 7 -11.88 56.56 44.04
C ARG A 7 -12.96 55.70 43.38
N ILE A 8 -13.04 55.77 42.07
CA ILE A 8 -13.87 54.92 41.26
C ILE A 8 -13.07 53.67 40.99
N PHE A 9 -13.52 52.49 41.46
CA PHE A 9 -12.99 51.17 41.08
C PHE A 9 -13.71 50.74 39.79
N ALA A 10 -12.97 50.69 38.66
CA ALA A 10 -13.43 50.05 37.47
C ALA A 10 -13.16 48.53 37.61
N ALA A 11 -14.20 47.72 37.69
CA ALA A 11 -14.11 46.27 37.65
C ALA A 11 -13.89 45.83 36.19
N LEU A 12 -12.68 45.32 35.90
CA LEU A 12 -12.35 44.72 34.62
C LEU A 12 -12.88 43.27 34.61
N ALA A 13 -13.99 43.03 33.95
CA ALA A 13 -14.51 41.68 33.72
C ALA A 13 -13.61 40.96 32.72
N MET A 14 -12.78 40.04 33.22
CA MET A 14 -11.95 39.13 32.42
C MET A 14 -12.85 38.03 31.87
N VAL A 15 -13.23 38.12 30.60
CA VAL A 15 -13.89 37.04 29.89
C VAL A 15 -12.86 35.94 29.61
N LEU A 16 -12.90 34.89 30.40
CA LEU A 16 -12.19 33.64 30.13
C LEU A 16 -12.85 32.97 28.90
N ALA A 17 -12.22 33.15 27.75
CA ALA A 17 -12.53 32.33 26.59
C ALA A 17 -12.13 30.87 26.89
N LEU A 18 -13.10 30.02 27.13
CA LEU A 18 -12.92 28.58 27.19
C LEU A 18 -12.43 28.11 25.79
N PRO A 19 -11.31 27.35 25.70
CA PRO A 19 -10.93 26.75 24.42
C PRO A 19 -12.03 25.81 23.97
N GLY A 20 -12.47 26.00 22.74
CA GLY A 20 -13.56 25.23 22.12
C GLY A 20 -13.37 23.74 22.34
N ALA A 21 -14.29 23.13 23.04
CA ALA A 21 -14.44 21.69 23.07
C ALA A 21 -14.63 21.24 21.62
N ALA A 22 -13.62 20.62 21.03
CA ALA A 22 -13.79 19.85 19.82
C ALA A 22 -14.95 18.89 20.09
N LEU A 23 -16.03 19.02 19.31
CA LEU A 23 -17.18 18.15 19.40
C LEU A 23 -16.68 16.72 19.12
N ALA A 24 -16.37 15.99 20.17
CA ALA A 24 -16.20 14.55 20.09
C ALA A 24 -17.55 14.02 19.57
N GLN A 25 -17.60 13.65 18.29
CA GLN A 25 -18.78 12.99 17.73
C GLN A 25 -19.08 11.81 18.64
N SER A 26 -20.25 11.85 19.30
CA SER A 26 -20.69 10.76 20.18
C SER A 26 -20.71 9.47 19.36
N ALA A 27 -20.08 8.42 19.89
CA ALA A 27 -20.06 7.13 19.23
C ALA A 27 -21.49 6.69 18.89
N PRO A 28 -21.72 6.06 17.70
CA PRO A 28 -23.05 5.65 17.30
C PRO A 28 -23.72 4.73 18.31
N ALA A 29 -25.04 4.76 18.34
CA ALA A 29 -25.81 3.81 19.13
C ALA A 29 -25.36 2.37 18.77
N GLY A 30 -25.08 1.56 19.78
CA GLY A 30 -24.61 0.19 19.59
C GLY A 30 -23.06 0.02 19.60
N TRP A 31 -22.26 1.08 19.43
CA TRP A 31 -20.80 0.95 19.48
C TRP A 31 -20.30 0.40 20.82
N GLN A 32 -20.83 0.89 21.93
CA GLN A 32 -20.48 0.40 23.26
C GLN A 32 -20.86 -1.09 23.42
N GLN A 33 -22.01 -1.51 22.90
CA GLN A 33 -22.41 -2.91 22.92
C GLN A 33 -21.45 -3.78 22.08
N THR A 34 -21.02 -3.28 20.91
CA THR A 34 -19.99 -3.94 20.08
C THR A 34 -18.69 -4.11 20.86
N LEU A 35 -18.20 -3.05 21.53
CA LEU A 35 -16.99 -3.11 22.36
C LEU A 35 -17.11 -4.15 23.48
N GLU A 36 -18.24 -4.19 24.20
CA GLU A 36 -18.43 -5.15 25.29
C GLU A 36 -18.47 -6.61 24.78
N LYS A 37 -19.17 -6.87 23.69
CA LYS A 37 -19.21 -8.21 23.09
C LYS A 37 -17.84 -8.63 22.54
N ALA A 38 -17.08 -7.71 21.97
CA ALA A 38 -15.76 -7.98 21.42
C ALA A 38 -14.76 -8.46 22.47
N LYS A 39 -14.90 -8.05 23.75
CA LYS A 39 -14.01 -8.47 24.84
C LYS A 39 -14.03 -9.98 25.11
N SER A 40 -15.14 -10.65 24.78
CA SER A 40 -15.26 -12.11 24.89
C SER A 40 -14.77 -12.87 23.65
N GLN A 41 -14.39 -12.15 22.62
CA GLN A 41 -13.89 -12.69 21.35
C GLN A 41 -12.39 -12.47 21.22
N LYS A 42 -11.79 -13.13 20.25
CA LYS A 42 -10.45 -12.86 19.76
C LYS A 42 -10.54 -12.42 18.31
N LEU A 43 -9.49 -11.79 17.78
CA LEU A 43 -9.38 -11.51 16.36
C LEU A 43 -8.44 -12.53 15.72
N VAL A 44 -8.87 -13.21 14.66
CA VAL A 44 -8.02 -14.10 13.85
C VAL A 44 -7.63 -13.35 12.58
N LEU A 45 -6.39 -12.88 12.53
CA LEU A 45 -5.85 -12.00 11.50
C LEU A 45 -4.81 -12.70 10.63
N ILE A 46 -4.93 -12.57 9.32
CA ILE A 46 -3.88 -12.98 8.39
C ILE A 46 -3.21 -11.71 7.84
N ASN A 47 -1.87 -11.65 7.87
CA ASN A 47 -1.11 -10.56 7.28
C ASN A 47 0.09 -11.06 6.47
N GLN A 48 0.83 -10.16 5.84
CA GLN A 48 2.00 -10.52 5.01
C GLN A 48 3.33 -10.54 5.77
N GLY A 49 3.32 -10.24 7.07
CA GLY A 49 4.52 -10.18 7.91
C GLY A 49 5.35 -8.91 7.70
N ASN A 50 5.40 -8.06 8.74
CA ASN A 50 6.22 -6.86 8.79
C ASN A 50 6.07 -6.24 10.19
N PRO A 51 7.12 -5.66 10.79
CA PRO A 51 7.04 -5.05 12.11
C PRO A 51 5.93 -4.02 12.31
N ALA A 52 5.49 -3.36 11.24
CA ALA A 52 4.38 -2.39 11.32
C ALA A 52 3.01 -3.07 11.60
N PHE A 53 2.80 -4.28 11.09
CA PHE A 53 1.60 -5.06 11.44
C PHE A 53 1.65 -5.47 12.91
N ASP A 54 2.81 -5.94 13.38
CA ASP A 54 2.99 -6.37 14.78
C ASP A 54 2.74 -5.20 15.73
N ALA A 55 3.32 -4.03 15.44
CA ALA A 55 3.12 -2.81 16.23
C ALA A 55 1.63 -2.37 16.27
N ALA A 56 0.92 -2.49 15.15
CA ALA A 56 -0.51 -2.17 15.11
C ALA A 56 -1.34 -3.20 15.87
N ILE A 57 -1.03 -4.49 15.77
CA ILE A 57 -1.69 -5.57 16.51
C ILE A 57 -1.50 -5.37 18.01
N ASP A 58 -0.29 -5.08 18.46
CA ASP A 58 0.03 -4.84 19.87
C ASP A 58 -0.72 -3.60 20.41
N ALA A 59 -0.74 -2.52 19.64
CA ALA A 59 -1.46 -1.30 20.03
C ALA A 59 -2.98 -1.54 20.13
N PHE A 60 -3.56 -2.27 19.19
CA PHE A 60 -4.96 -2.68 19.20
C PHE A 60 -5.28 -3.54 20.43
N SER A 61 -4.49 -4.59 20.65
CA SER A 61 -4.69 -5.50 21.79
C SER A 61 -4.58 -4.77 23.12
N LYS A 62 -3.59 -3.89 23.24
CA LYS A 62 -3.40 -3.06 24.46
C LYS A 62 -4.57 -2.10 24.70
N LYS A 63 -5.09 -1.48 23.64
CA LYS A 63 -6.15 -0.49 23.72
C LYS A 63 -7.50 -1.11 24.11
N TYR A 64 -7.85 -2.23 23.50
CA TYR A 64 -9.18 -2.82 23.60
C TYR A 64 -9.25 -4.08 24.47
N GLY A 65 -8.11 -4.63 24.88
CA GLY A 65 -8.06 -5.88 25.64
C GLY A 65 -8.46 -7.11 24.82
N ILE A 66 -8.51 -7.00 23.49
CA ILE A 66 -8.88 -8.08 22.58
C ILE A 66 -7.62 -8.81 22.15
N LYS A 67 -7.58 -10.14 22.38
CA LYS A 67 -6.47 -10.97 21.91
C LYS A 67 -6.49 -11.07 20.39
N VAL A 68 -5.32 -10.98 19.74
CA VAL A 68 -5.17 -11.19 18.29
C VAL A 68 -4.33 -12.46 18.03
N ASP A 69 -4.90 -13.42 17.32
CA ASP A 69 -4.20 -14.57 16.78
C ASP A 69 -3.78 -14.22 15.34
N ALA A 70 -2.57 -13.69 15.18
CA ALA A 70 -2.05 -13.27 13.88
C ALA A 70 -1.26 -14.41 13.22
N THR A 71 -1.49 -14.61 11.91
CA THR A 71 -0.74 -15.54 11.07
C THR A 71 -0.14 -14.81 9.90
N VAL A 72 1.15 -15.03 9.66
CA VAL A 72 1.83 -14.55 8.46
C VAL A 72 1.60 -15.55 7.33
N GLY A 73 1.12 -15.07 6.18
CA GLY A 73 0.85 -15.93 5.03
C GLY A 73 1.15 -15.26 3.70
N ARG A 74 1.84 -15.99 2.82
CA ARG A 74 1.97 -15.57 1.42
C ARG A 74 0.58 -15.58 0.76
N PRO A 75 0.19 -14.56 0.00
CA PRO A 75 -1.17 -14.43 -0.55
C PRO A 75 -1.67 -15.68 -1.30
N SER A 76 -0.85 -16.31 -2.14
CA SER A 76 -1.23 -17.53 -2.87
C SER A 76 -1.55 -18.71 -1.95
N ALA A 77 -0.74 -18.91 -0.91
CA ALA A 77 -0.97 -19.99 0.08
C ALA A 77 -2.23 -19.72 0.93
N VAL A 78 -2.45 -18.45 1.30
CA VAL A 78 -3.68 -18.03 2.01
C VAL A 78 -4.91 -18.37 1.18
N ILE A 79 -4.94 -17.95 -0.09
CA ILE A 79 -6.09 -18.20 -0.97
C ILE A 79 -6.40 -19.69 -1.07
N THR A 80 -5.41 -20.53 -1.38
CA THR A 80 -5.61 -21.96 -1.54
C THR A 80 -6.16 -22.60 -0.26
N ARG A 81 -5.60 -22.23 0.90
CA ARG A 81 -6.04 -22.73 2.19
C ARG A 81 -7.48 -22.33 2.48
N ILE A 82 -7.78 -21.03 2.39
CA ILE A 82 -9.12 -20.51 2.75
C ILE A 82 -10.20 -21.04 1.81
N GLN A 83 -9.92 -21.14 0.51
CA GLN A 83 -10.87 -21.75 -0.42
C GLN A 83 -11.21 -23.20 -0.03
N THR A 84 -10.21 -23.96 0.41
CA THR A 84 -10.43 -25.34 0.86
C THR A 84 -11.22 -25.38 2.15
N GLU A 85 -10.88 -24.54 3.13
CA GLU A 85 -11.59 -24.43 4.41
C GLU A 85 -13.05 -24.05 4.20
N GLN A 86 -13.33 -22.99 3.42
CA GLN A 86 -14.71 -22.52 3.19
C GLN A 86 -15.56 -23.50 2.39
N ARG A 87 -14.99 -24.23 1.42
CA ARG A 87 -15.71 -25.32 0.70
C ARG A 87 -16.13 -26.44 1.64
N ASN A 88 -15.39 -26.66 2.71
CA ASN A 88 -15.72 -27.64 3.75
C ASN A 88 -16.56 -27.05 4.90
N GLY A 89 -17.10 -25.83 4.74
CA GLY A 89 -17.91 -25.15 5.75
C GLY A 89 -17.12 -24.62 6.94
N MET A 90 -15.79 -24.58 6.86
CA MET A 90 -14.92 -24.05 7.92
C MET A 90 -14.60 -22.57 7.66
N PHE A 91 -15.06 -21.72 8.57
CA PHE A 91 -14.82 -20.27 8.55
C PHE A 91 -13.91 -19.93 9.74
N LEU A 92 -12.59 -19.91 9.54
CA LEU A 92 -11.61 -19.82 10.62
C LEU A 92 -11.06 -18.40 10.83
N PRO A 93 -10.61 -17.66 9.78
CA PRO A 93 -10.09 -16.31 9.95
C PRO A 93 -11.18 -15.25 9.87
N ASP A 94 -10.91 -14.12 10.52
CA ASP A 94 -11.78 -12.95 10.50
C ASP A 94 -11.37 -11.96 9.40
N VAL A 95 -10.09 -11.56 9.38
CA VAL A 95 -9.58 -10.47 8.54
C VAL A 95 -8.33 -10.87 7.78
N TRP A 96 -8.24 -10.44 6.56
CA TRP A 96 -7.01 -10.44 5.78
C TRP A 96 -6.52 -9.01 5.55
N TRP A 97 -5.29 -8.73 5.98
CA TRP A 97 -4.64 -7.42 5.85
C TRP A 97 -3.32 -7.57 5.07
N SER A 98 -3.32 -7.16 3.79
CA SER A 98 -2.18 -7.39 2.89
C SER A 98 -2.23 -6.45 1.67
N ILE A 99 -1.33 -6.71 0.70
CA ILE A 99 -1.46 -6.17 -0.65
C ILE A 99 -2.76 -6.72 -1.28
N THR A 100 -3.55 -5.83 -1.89
CA THR A 100 -4.93 -6.14 -2.28
C THR A 100 -5.07 -6.92 -3.59
N GLY A 101 -4.04 -6.98 -4.44
CA GLY A 101 -4.15 -7.55 -5.79
C GLY A 101 -4.76 -8.95 -5.86
N GLN A 102 -4.27 -9.90 -5.05
CA GLN A 102 -4.84 -11.25 -5.06
C GLN A 102 -6.19 -11.35 -4.33
N MET A 103 -6.48 -10.43 -3.40
CA MET A 103 -7.82 -10.33 -2.82
C MET A 103 -8.83 -9.99 -3.91
N THR A 104 -8.52 -9.00 -4.76
CA THR A 104 -9.40 -8.51 -5.81
C THR A 104 -9.50 -9.47 -7.01
N SER A 105 -8.36 -10.02 -7.45
CA SER A 105 -8.31 -10.84 -8.67
C SER A 105 -8.73 -12.30 -8.48
N ILE A 106 -8.63 -12.82 -7.25
CA ILE A 106 -8.94 -14.22 -6.97
C ILE A 106 -9.98 -14.34 -5.84
N GLY A 107 -9.77 -13.66 -4.72
CA GLY A 107 -10.64 -13.79 -3.55
C GLY A 107 -12.07 -13.31 -3.79
N VAL A 108 -12.24 -12.15 -4.42
CA VAL A 108 -13.56 -11.58 -4.76
C VAL A 108 -14.31 -12.47 -5.78
N PRO A 109 -13.72 -12.91 -6.90
CA PRO A 109 -14.37 -13.86 -7.82
C PRO A 109 -14.73 -15.20 -7.18
N ALA A 110 -13.94 -15.67 -6.22
CA ALA A 110 -14.16 -16.91 -5.49
C ALA A 110 -15.15 -16.78 -4.31
N ASP A 111 -15.78 -15.62 -4.14
CA ASP A 111 -16.76 -15.33 -3.09
C ASP A 111 -16.24 -15.59 -1.66
N MET A 112 -14.98 -15.22 -1.41
CA MET A 112 -14.31 -15.48 -0.12
C MET A 112 -14.63 -14.46 0.97
N PHE A 113 -15.18 -13.30 0.62
CA PHE A 113 -15.30 -12.16 1.52
C PHE A 113 -16.73 -11.72 1.77
N ALA A 114 -16.95 -11.13 2.95
CA ALA A 114 -18.17 -10.42 3.32
C ALA A 114 -18.21 -9.02 2.69
N GLN A 115 -19.34 -8.35 2.77
CA GLN A 115 -19.46 -6.93 2.44
C GLN A 115 -18.68 -6.12 3.48
N PHE A 116 -17.66 -5.40 3.05
CA PHE A 116 -16.75 -4.72 3.97
C PHE A 116 -17.43 -3.61 4.76
N GLU A 117 -18.38 -2.91 4.13
CA GLU A 117 -19.10 -1.79 4.74
C GLU A 117 -19.96 -2.20 5.95
N ASP A 118 -20.35 -3.47 6.06
CA ASP A 118 -21.11 -3.99 7.23
C ASP A 118 -20.25 -3.96 8.52
N TYR A 119 -18.93 -3.85 8.38
CA TYR A 119 -17.97 -3.78 9.48
C TYR A 119 -17.51 -2.36 9.79
N MET A 120 -17.86 -1.38 8.97
CA MET A 120 -17.58 0.04 9.20
C MET A 120 -18.73 0.65 10.01
N ILE A 121 -18.48 1.03 11.27
CA ILE A 121 -19.50 1.56 12.16
C ILE A 121 -19.33 3.06 12.41
N LEU A 122 -18.09 3.47 12.71
CA LEU A 122 -17.79 4.84 13.10
C LEU A 122 -17.98 5.81 11.93
N PRO A 123 -18.69 6.94 12.12
CA PRO A 123 -18.91 7.94 11.07
C PRO A 123 -17.60 8.41 10.43
N GLU A 124 -16.55 8.63 11.23
CA GLU A 124 -15.25 9.07 10.73
C GLU A 124 -14.60 8.05 9.76
N VAL A 125 -14.95 6.77 9.89
CA VAL A 125 -14.44 5.70 9.02
C VAL A 125 -15.29 5.56 7.76
N LYS A 126 -16.63 5.69 7.92
CA LYS A 126 -17.60 5.56 6.82
C LYS A 126 -17.62 6.74 5.87
N ASP A 127 -17.35 7.95 6.38
CA ASP A 127 -17.49 9.17 5.59
C ASP A 127 -16.41 9.22 4.50
N ALA A 128 -16.85 9.08 3.25
CA ALA A 128 -16.00 9.16 2.07
C ALA A 128 -15.24 10.50 1.97
N ALA A 129 -15.77 11.58 2.59
CA ALA A 129 -15.09 12.88 2.63
C ALA A 129 -13.76 12.85 3.37
N ASN A 130 -13.55 11.89 4.29
CA ASN A 130 -12.30 11.70 5.03
C ASN A 130 -11.21 10.98 4.21
N TRP A 131 -11.56 10.42 3.06
CA TRP A 131 -10.66 9.62 2.24
C TRP A 131 -10.26 10.38 0.97
N ARG A 132 -8.99 10.21 0.58
CA ARG A 132 -8.48 10.70 -0.71
C ARG A 132 -9.05 9.81 -1.79
N HIS A 133 -9.69 10.38 -2.78
CA HIS A 133 -10.26 9.65 -3.90
C HIS A 133 -11.19 8.48 -3.51
N PRO A 134 -12.48 8.76 -3.25
CA PRO A 134 -13.47 7.74 -2.92
C PRO A 134 -13.55 6.59 -3.92
N ASP A 135 -13.28 6.83 -5.20
CA ASP A 135 -13.30 5.82 -6.27
C ASP A 135 -12.21 4.75 -6.12
N TYR A 136 -11.14 5.04 -5.36
CA TYR A 136 -10.05 4.10 -5.09
C TYR A 136 -10.10 3.46 -3.69
N MET A 137 -11.13 3.76 -2.90
CA MET A 137 -11.29 3.16 -1.57
C MET A 137 -11.56 1.66 -1.63
N PHE A 138 -12.15 1.19 -2.71
CA PHE A 138 -12.40 -0.24 -2.91
C PHE A 138 -11.65 -0.73 -4.15
N GLY A 139 -10.92 -1.82 -3.97
CA GLY A 139 -10.16 -2.45 -5.04
C GLY A 139 -11.04 -3.25 -6.01
N ASP A 140 -12.33 -3.39 -5.71
CA ASP A 140 -13.28 -4.21 -6.47
C ASP A 140 -14.69 -3.60 -6.53
N ASN A 141 -15.44 -3.98 -7.57
CA ASN A 141 -16.80 -3.48 -7.81
C ASN A 141 -17.84 -4.01 -6.81
N LYS A 142 -17.52 -5.08 -6.07
CA LYS A 142 -18.42 -5.63 -5.03
C LYS A 142 -18.19 -4.97 -3.67
N ARG A 143 -17.21 -4.07 -3.54
CA ARG A 143 -16.86 -3.34 -2.30
C ARG A 143 -16.53 -4.29 -1.13
N GLN A 144 -15.80 -5.36 -1.42
CA GLN A 144 -15.37 -6.37 -0.46
C GLN A 144 -13.95 -6.17 0.05
N VAL A 145 -13.11 -5.46 -0.73
CA VAL A 145 -11.71 -5.18 -0.39
C VAL A 145 -11.53 -3.68 -0.21
N PHE A 146 -11.38 -3.22 1.02
CA PHE A 146 -11.14 -1.82 1.34
C PHE A 146 -9.65 -1.52 1.23
N THR A 147 -9.30 -0.48 0.47
CA THR A 147 -7.94 0.00 0.30
C THR A 147 -7.70 1.21 1.21
N HIS A 148 -6.75 1.09 2.12
CA HIS A 148 -6.40 2.18 3.03
C HIS A 148 -5.10 2.90 2.65
N SER A 149 -4.31 2.32 1.74
CA SER A 149 -3.04 2.89 1.31
C SER A 149 -2.78 2.56 -0.17
N HIS A 150 -2.31 3.56 -0.91
CA HIS A 150 -1.66 3.40 -2.21
C HIS A 150 -0.25 3.95 -2.11
N GLU A 151 0.75 3.20 -2.52
CA GLU A 151 2.12 3.68 -2.58
C GLU A 151 2.68 3.57 -3.99
N VAL A 152 3.47 4.56 -4.37
CA VAL A 152 4.22 4.53 -5.63
C VAL A 152 5.42 3.59 -5.45
N SER A 153 5.44 2.52 -6.23
CA SER A 153 6.58 1.61 -6.31
C SER A 153 7.51 2.06 -7.44
N ARG A 154 8.73 2.39 -7.08
CA ARG A 154 9.83 2.71 -8.00
C ARG A 154 10.78 1.53 -8.03
N ALA A 155 10.74 0.77 -9.12
CA ALA A 155 11.53 -0.45 -9.27
C ALA A 155 12.43 -0.43 -10.52
N THR A 156 12.59 0.75 -11.12
CA THR A 156 13.46 0.94 -12.29
C THR A 156 14.57 1.95 -11.95
N TYR A 157 15.81 1.54 -12.15
CA TYR A 157 16.99 2.29 -11.75
C TYR A 157 17.98 2.43 -12.90
N ARG A 158 18.70 3.56 -12.95
CA ARG A 158 19.78 3.82 -13.87
C ARG A 158 21.08 4.01 -13.10
N ASN A 159 22.18 3.38 -13.55
CA ASN A 159 23.52 3.68 -13.07
C ASN A 159 24.20 4.68 -14.01
N ARG A 160 24.48 5.89 -13.50
CA ARG A 160 25.08 6.99 -14.27
C ARG A 160 26.54 6.72 -14.68
N ASP A 161 27.26 5.90 -13.91
CA ASP A 161 28.68 5.65 -14.20
C ASP A 161 28.87 4.72 -15.42
N VAL A 162 27.85 3.88 -15.71
CA VAL A 162 27.94 2.92 -16.84
C VAL A 162 27.65 3.59 -18.18
N LEU A 163 26.65 4.46 -18.23
CA LEU A 163 26.29 5.25 -19.42
C LEU A 163 25.94 6.68 -18.96
N PRO A 164 26.95 7.56 -18.74
CA PRO A 164 26.71 8.91 -18.18
C PRO A 164 25.73 9.74 -18.99
N ASP A 165 25.82 9.68 -20.30
CA ASP A 165 25.00 10.48 -21.23
C ASP A 165 23.63 9.85 -21.55
N LEU A 166 23.34 8.67 -21.02
CA LEU A 166 22.04 8.02 -21.22
C LEU A 166 20.96 8.82 -20.49
N LYS A 167 19.95 9.25 -21.21
CA LYS A 167 18.75 9.86 -20.64
C LYS A 167 17.59 8.89 -20.83
N VAL A 168 17.05 8.36 -19.71
CA VAL A 168 15.86 7.52 -19.72
C VAL A 168 14.67 8.41 -19.30
N ASN A 169 14.20 9.22 -20.22
CA ASN A 169 13.12 10.22 -20.01
C ASN A 169 11.85 9.91 -20.81
N SER A 170 11.83 8.82 -21.54
CA SER A 170 10.67 8.27 -22.25
C SER A 170 10.86 6.78 -22.45
N TYR A 171 9.78 6.07 -22.75
CA TYR A 171 9.87 4.64 -23.09
C TYR A 171 10.65 4.38 -24.41
N ASP A 172 10.65 5.34 -25.33
CA ASP A 172 11.43 5.22 -26.57
C ASP A 172 12.94 5.21 -26.32
N SER A 173 13.40 5.87 -25.24
CA SER A 173 14.80 5.81 -24.85
C SER A 173 15.28 4.42 -24.42
N LEU A 174 14.38 3.49 -24.08
CA LEU A 174 14.70 2.08 -23.84
C LEU A 174 15.23 1.38 -25.09
N MET A 175 14.98 1.93 -26.28
CA MET A 175 15.45 1.38 -27.57
C MET A 175 16.85 1.88 -27.94
N ASP A 176 17.52 2.68 -27.07
CA ASP A 176 18.89 3.11 -27.29
C ASP A 176 19.82 1.86 -27.49
N PRO A 177 20.53 1.76 -28.62
CA PRO A 177 21.34 0.57 -28.93
C PRO A 177 22.46 0.31 -27.93
N ARG A 178 22.89 1.34 -27.17
CA ARG A 178 23.90 1.22 -26.12
C ARG A 178 23.42 0.41 -24.92
N LEU A 179 22.08 0.23 -24.76
CA LEU A 179 21.48 -0.57 -23.70
C LEU A 179 21.49 -2.07 -23.99
N LYS A 180 21.79 -2.50 -25.22
CA LYS A 180 21.77 -3.92 -25.58
C LYS A 180 22.73 -4.73 -24.70
N GLY A 181 22.19 -5.74 -23.98
CA GLY A 181 22.93 -6.56 -23.02
C GLY A 181 23.36 -5.85 -21.73
N ARG A 182 23.00 -4.55 -21.55
CA ARG A 182 23.32 -3.76 -20.35
C ARG A 182 22.10 -3.48 -19.46
N ILE A 183 20.99 -4.16 -19.73
CA ILE A 183 19.81 -4.14 -18.90
C ILE A 183 19.78 -5.40 -18.04
N VAL A 184 19.47 -5.27 -16.77
CA VAL A 184 19.10 -6.37 -15.87
C VAL A 184 17.63 -6.24 -15.51
N MET A 185 16.94 -7.38 -15.46
CA MET A 185 15.51 -7.42 -15.29
C MET A 185 15.10 -8.52 -14.32
N ARG A 186 14.08 -8.25 -13.50
CA ARG A 186 13.44 -9.28 -12.70
C ARG A 186 12.63 -10.24 -13.59
N ASP A 187 12.68 -11.53 -13.29
CA ASP A 187 11.76 -12.49 -13.93
C ASP A 187 10.32 -12.02 -13.77
N SER A 188 9.65 -11.84 -14.90
CA SER A 188 8.28 -11.31 -15.01
C SER A 188 7.29 -12.36 -15.49
N SER A 189 7.64 -13.65 -15.39
CA SER A 189 6.75 -14.78 -15.74
C SER A 189 5.56 -14.92 -14.78
N LEU A 190 5.63 -14.29 -13.60
CA LEU A 190 4.57 -14.19 -12.61
C LEU A 190 4.37 -12.72 -12.17
N PRO A 191 3.20 -12.35 -11.64
CA PRO A 191 2.98 -11.02 -11.06
C PRO A 191 3.94 -10.76 -9.91
N ASN A 192 4.86 -9.81 -10.10
CA ASN A 192 5.86 -9.38 -9.13
C ASN A 192 6.42 -8.00 -9.50
N ALA A 193 7.46 -7.51 -8.80
CA ALA A 193 8.07 -6.21 -9.07
C ALA A 193 8.56 -6.05 -10.53
N GLY A 194 8.97 -7.13 -11.19
CA GLY A 194 9.37 -7.11 -12.61
C GLY A 194 8.20 -6.84 -13.54
N SER A 195 7.13 -7.63 -13.43
CA SER A 195 5.94 -7.43 -14.25
C SER A 195 5.28 -6.07 -13.95
N TYR A 196 5.30 -5.62 -12.69
CA TYR A 196 4.83 -4.28 -12.33
C TYR A 196 5.65 -3.18 -12.99
N ALA A 197 6.98 -3.30 -13.07
CA ALA A 197 7.83 -2.32 -13.73
C ALA A 197 7.71 -2.33 -15.27
N LEU A 198 7.29 -3.45 -15.88
CA LEU A 198 7.01 -3.54 -17.32
C LEU A 198 5.61 -3.03 -17.70
N ALA A 199 4.67 -3.05 -16.78
CA ALA A 199 3.29 -2.70 -17.05
C ALA A 199 3.09 -1.25 -17.53
N PRO A 200 3.78 -0.23 -17.00
CA PRO A 200 3.73 1.13 -17.52
C PRO A 200 4.20 1.23 -18.99
N ILE A 201 5.21 0.45 -19.37
CA ILE A 201 5.69 0.40 -20.75
C ILE A 201 4.59 -0.17 -21.66
N TYR A 202 3.99 -1.29 -21.25
CA TYR A 202 2.88 -1.90 -21.98
C TYR A 202 1.68 -0.95 -22.10
N LYS A 203 1.29 -0.31 -21.00
CA LYS A 203 0.17 0.64 -20.96
C LYS A 203 0.36 1.80 -21.95
N ALA A 204 1.57 2.35 -22.01
CA ALA A 204 1.87 3.51 -22.84
C ALA A 204 2.17 3.19 -24.29
N LYS A 205 2.77 2.04 -24.59
CA LYS A 205 3.34 1.70 -25.91
C LYS A 205 2.74 0.46 -26.55
N GLY A 206 2.00 -0.34 -25.82
CA GLY A 206 1.38 -1.57 -26.32
C GLY A 206 2.30 -2.79 -26.32
N ALA A 207 1.71 -3.92 -26.74
CA ALA A 207 2.34 -5.24 -26.71
C ALA A 207 3.54 -5.35 -27.67
N ASP A 208 3.40 -4.82 -28.88
CA ASP A 208 4.43 -4.93 -29.92
C ASP A 208 5.71 -4.18 -29.52
N PHE A 209 5.58 -3.01 -28.92
CA PHE A 209 6.73 -2.27 -28.41
C PHE A 209 7.42 -3.03 -27.29
N LEU A 210 6.67 -3.54 -26.30
CA LEU A 210 7.25 -4.30 -25.19
C LEU A 210 7.98 -5.54 -25.68
N LEU A 211 7.38 -6.30 -26.59
CA LEU A 211 8.03 -7.48 -27.18
C LEU A 211 9.28 -7.13 -28.00
N ASN A 212 9.23 -6.05 -28.79
CA ASN A 212 10.38 -5.56 -29.57
C ASN A 212 11.51 -5.09 -28.64
N PHE A 213 11.18 -4.38 -27.55
CA PHE A 213 12.15 -3.98 -26.52
C PHE A 213 12.90 -5.20 -25.94
N LEU A 214 12.18 -6.23 -25.52
CA LEU A 214 12.78 -7.45 -24.97
C LEU A 214 13.69 -8.16 -25.98
N LYS A 215 13.25 -8.30 -27.24
CA LYS A 215 14.01 -8.94 -28.31
C LYS A 215 15.27 -8.15 -28.69
N THR A 216 15.17 -6.82 -28.76
CA THR A 216 16.25 -5.96 -29.24
C THR A 216 17.31 -5.76 -28.16
N GLN A 217 16.90 -5.49 -26.94
CA GLN A 217 17.82 -5.16 -25.84
C GLN A 217 18.36 -6.38 -25.12
N GLN A 218 17.73 -7.55 -25.23
CA GLN A 218 18.17 -8.81 -24.64
C GLN A 218 18.56 -8.66 -23.16
N PRO A 219 17.65 -8.21 -22.28
CA PRO A 219 17.97 -8.02 -20.87
C PRO A 219 18.35 -9.34 -20.21
N ARG A 220 19.30 -9.27 -19.26
CA ARG A 220 19.64 -10.41 -18.41
C ARG A 220 18.61 -10.55 -17.31
N VAL A 221 18.00 -11.73 -17.17
CA VAL A 221 16.90 -12.00 -16.25
C VAL A 221 17.41 -12.60 -14.95
N PHE A 222 16.83 -12.17 -13.82
CA PHE A 222 17.13 -12.63 -12.47
C PHE A 222 15.86 -12.98 -11.71
N ASP A 223 15.84 -14.13 -11.05
CA ASP A 223 14.72 -14.55 -10.18
C ASP A 223 14.69 -13.80 -8.86
N ASN A 224 15.84 -13.30 -8.41
CA ASN A 224 16.02 -12.64 -7.12
C ASN A 224 16.33 -11.16 -7.31
N ALA A 225 15.58 -10.29 -6.58
CA ALA A 225 15.77 -8.84 -6.65
C ALA A 225 17.14 -8.38 -6.09
N GLU A 226 17.66 -9.04 -5.07
CA GLU A 226 18.95 -8.67 -4.46
C GLU A 226 20.11 -8.94 -5.41
N GLN A 227 20.03 -10.04 -6.18
CA GLN A 227 21.01 -10.34 -7.22
C GLN A 227 20.94 -9.28 -8.33
N LEU A 228 19.74 -8.89 -8.74
CA LEU A 228 19.52 -7.83 -9.73
C LEU A 228 20.08 -6.50 -9.23
N ASP A 229 19.74 -6.10 -8.00
CA ASP A 229 20.20 -4.86 -7.39
C ASP A 229 21.74 -4.84 -7.27
N THR A 230 22.36 -5.99 -6.96
CA THR A 230 23.81 -6.14 -6.94
C THR A 230 24.44 -5.83 -8.30
N GLN A 231 23.81 -6.24 -9.43
CA GLN A 231 24.34 -5.97 -10.77
C GLN A 231 24.36 -4.48 -11.10
N ILE A 232 23.28 -3.77 -10.78
CA ILE A 232 23.21 -2.32 -11.06
C ILE A 232 24.16 -1.52 -10.14
N ILE A 233 24.27 -1.89 -8.86
CA ILE A 233 25.14 -1.24 -7.89
C ILE A 233 26.61 -1.39 -8.28
N ARG A 234 27.03 -2.59 -8.72
CA ARG A 234 28.41 -2.87 -9.15
C ARG A 234 28.77 -2.32 -10.54
N GLY A 235 27.83 -1.66 -11.23
CA GLY A 235 28.06 -1.14 -12.58
C GLY A 235 28.11 -2.22 -13.67
N SER A 236 27.64 -3.42 -13.42
CA SER A 236 27.53 -4.49 -14.44
C SER A 236 26.34 -4.30 -15.38
N ALA A 237 25.48 -3.32 -15.09
CA ALA A 237 24.33 -2.92 -15.88
C ALA A 237 24.16 -1.41 -15.87
N ALA A 238 23.61 -0.86 -16.95
CA ALA A 238 23.26 0.55 -17.07
C ALA A 238 21.82 0.83 -16.58
N LEU A 239 20.95 -0.15 -16.72
CA LEU A 239 19.54 -0.06 -16.35
C LEU A 239 19.11 -1.34 -15.63
N ALA A 240 18.31 -1.17 -14.57
CA ALA A 240 17.65 -2.25 -13.83
C ALA A 240 16.15 -2.06 -13.87
N ILE A 241 15.38 -3.12 -14.15
CA ILE A 241 13.92 -3.11 -14.22
C ILE A 241 13.39 -4.19 -13.26
N GLY A 242 12.57 -3.80 -12.27
CA GLY A 242 11.99 -4.73 -11.29
C GLY A 242 12.89 -5.01 -10.09
N GLY A 243 13.77 -4.07 -9.73
CA GLY A 243 14.57 -4.12 -8.52
C GLY A 243 13.74 -3.94 -7.24
N GLN A 244 14.41 -4.00 -6.10
CA GLN A 244 13.77 -3.87 -4.79
C GLN A 244 13.92 -2.45 -4.23
N ASN A 245 12.83 -1.69 -4.22
CA ASN A 245 12.84 -0.30 -3.74
C ASN A 245 13.44 -0.15 -2.32
N SER A 246 13.18 -1.10 -1.43
CA SER A 246 13.71 -1.09 -0.06
C SER A 246 15.24 -1.16 0.00
N SER A 247 15.85 -2.10 -0.71
CA SER A 247 17.31 -2.26 -0.74
C SER A 247 18.00 -1.04 -1.36
N MET A 248 17.43 -0.50 -2.45
CA MET A 248 17.98 0.65 -3.14
C MET A 248 17.90 1.91 -2.28
N SER A 249 16.77 2.15 -1.63
CA SER A 249 16.60 3.30 -0.74
C SER A 249 17.51 3.20 0.48
N GLN A 250 17.72 1.99 1.04
CA GLN A 250 18.68 1.78 2.12
C GLN A 250 20.11 2.11 1.66
N CYS A 251 20.52 1.58 0.52
CA CYS A 251 21.84 1.85 -0.05
C CYS A 251 22.10 3.36 -0.26
N LYS A 252 21.08 4.10 -0.75
CA LYS A 252 21.15 5.55 -0.93
C LYS A 252 21.30 6.28 0.41
N ARG A 253 20.55 5.89 1.44
CA ARG A 253 20.68 6.47 2.79
C ARG A 253 22.06 6.23 3.40
N ASP A 254 22.62 5.05 3.18
CA ASP A 254 23.95 4.69 3.66
C ASP A 254 25.08 5.36 2.83
N GLY A 255 24.72 6.13 1.80
CA GLY A 255 25.65 6.86 0.95
C GLY A 255 26.34 6.02 -0.11
N GLY A 256 25.95 4.75 -0.28
CA GLY A 256 26.59 3.80 -1.20
C GLY A 256 26.13 3.89 -2.66
N CYS A 257 24.89 4.31 -2.92
CA CYS A 257 24.28 4.29 -4.27
C CYS A 257 24.03 5.70 -4.83
N LYS A 258 24.96 6.62 -4.63
CA LYS A 258 24.84 8.03 -5.07
C LYS A 258 24.79 8.20 -6.60
N ASN A 259 25.29 7.23 -7.32
CA ASN A 259 25.32 7.17 -8.79
C ASN A 259 24.12 6.44 -9.38
N ILE A 260 23.20 5.95 -8.54
CA ILE A 260 21.99 5.24 -8.98
C ILE A 260 20.79 6.18 -8.87
N ASP A 261 20.15 6.46 -10.00
CA ASP A 261 18.94 7.27 -10.08
C ASP A 261 17.70 6.37 -10.20
N ASP A 262 16.59 6.80 -9.58
CA ASP A 262 15.28 6.29 -9.94
C ASP A 262 14.91 6.79 -11.35
N VAL A 263 14.20 5.97 -12.11
CA VAL A 263 13.74 6.35 -13.46
C VAL A 263 12.28 6.69 -13.39
N ASP A 264 11.95 7.95 -13.60
CA ASP A 264 10.58 8.45 -13.60
C ASP A 264 9.76 7.89 -14.77
N GLY A 265 8.45 7.74 -14.54
CA GLY A 265 7.50 7.24 -15.54
C GLY A 265 7.38 5.71 -15.61
N PHE A 266 8.12 4.99 -14.75
CA PHE A 266 8.07 3.52 -14.64
C PHE A 266 7.45 3.07 -13.32
N GLU A 267 6.68 3.93 -12.70
CA GLU A 267 6.09 3.66 -11.41
C GLU A 267 4.75 2.92 -11.53
N THR A 268 4.52 2.05 -10.59
CA THR A 268 3.22 1.43 -10.35
C THR A 268 2.65 1.90 -9.01
N ALA A 269 1.34 1.96 -8.92
CA ALA A 269 0.65 2.13 -7.64
C ALA A 269 0.36 0.76 -7.05
N VAL A 270 0.92 0.49 -5.87
CA VAL A 270 0.66 -0.72 -5.10
C VAL A 270 -0.30 -0.39 -3.98
N SER A 271 -1.34 -1.19 -3.83
CA SER A 271 -2.40 -0.97 -2.85
C SER A 271 -2.30 -1.95 -1.69
N ARG A 272 -2.49 -1.44 -0.47
CA ARG A 272 -2.73 -2.25 0.73
C ARG A 272 -4.12 -2.02 1.25
N GLY A 273 -4.69 -3.09 1.77
CA GLY A 273 -6.06 -3.04 2.23
C GLY A 273 -6.42 -4.19 3.13
N LEU A 274 -7.69 -4.22 3.41
CA LEU A 274 -8.35 -5.14 4.31
C LEU A 274 -9.51 -5.81 3.59
N ALA A 275 -9.69 -7.09 3.85
CA ALA A 275 -10.90 -7.82 3.51
C ALA A 275 -11.37 -8.58 4.75
N VAL A 276 -12.67 -8.63 4.97
CA VAL A 276 -13.28 -9.47 6.00
C VAL A 276 -13.69 -10.78 5.34
N PHE A 277 -13.23 -11.90 5.89
CA PHE A 277 -13.63 -13.20 5.37
C PHE A 277 -15.13 -13.45 5.56
N LYS A 278 -15.71 -14.26 4.70
CA LYS A 278 -17.13 -14.65 4.80
C LYS A 278 -17.39 -15.38 6.10
N ASN A 279 -18.50 -15.07 6.78
CA ASN A 279 -18.89 -15.65 8.07
C ASN A 279 -17.76 -15.63 9.12
N PRO A 280 -17.16 -14.46 9.43
CA PRO A 280 -16.05 -14.40 10.38
C PRO A 280 -16.51 -14.90 11.75
N PRO A 281 -15.72 -15.78 12.42
CA PRO A 281 -16.12 -16.37 13.70
C PRO A 281 -16.21 -15.34 14.84
N ASN A 282 -15.54 -14.18 14.71
CA ASN A 282 -15.48 -13.17 15.75
C ASN A 282 -15.96 -11.78 15.22
N PRO A 283 -17.24 -11.64 14.84
CA PRO A 283 -17.69 -10.47 14.10
C PRO A 283 -17.60 -9.15 14.88
N GLU A 284 -17.74 -9.16 16.21
CA GLU A 284 -17.66 -7.93 16.99
C GLU A 284 -16.20 -7.48 17.18
N ALA A 285 -15.26 -8.40 17.42
CA ALA A 285 -13.83 -8.10 17.44
C ALA A 285 -13.35 -7.58 16.07
N THR A 286 -13.86 -8.16 14.98
CA THR A 286 -13.62 -7.72 13.61
C THR A 286 -14.07 -6.28 13.40
N LYS A 287 -15.31 -5.94 13.82
CA LYS A 287 -15.82 -4.55 13.74
C LYS A 287 -14.95 -3.58 14.51
N VAL A 288 -14.55 -3.93 15.75
CA VAL A 288 -13.68 -3.05 16.55
C VAL A 288 -12.35 -2.83 15.86
N PHE A 289 -11.72 -3.88 15.32
CA PHE A 289 -10.45 -3.78 14.62
C PHE A 289 -10.54 -2.93 13.36
N ILE A 290 -11.53 -3.18 12.49
CA ILE A 290 -11.72 -2.43 11.25
C ILE A 290 -11.90 -0.94 11.54
N ASN A 291 -12.74 -0.58 12.50
CA ASN A 291 -12.97 0.82 12.82
C ASN A 291 -11.75 1.49 13.46
N TRP A 292 -10.97 0.78 14.28
CA TRP A 292 -9.76 1.33 14.86
C TRP A 292 -8.64 1.49 13.84
N ILE A 293 -8.34 0.45 13.05
CA ILE A 293 -7.22 0.53 12.09
C ILE A 293 -7.49 1.56 10.99
N LEU A 294 -8.76 1.78 10.62
CA LEU A 294 -9.17 2.79 9.65
C LEU A 294 -9.42 4.17 10.27
N SER A 295 -9.38 4.32 11.59
CA SER A 295 -9.44 5.62 12.24
C SER A 295 -8.16 6.43 11.98
N LYS A 296 -8.20 7.73 12.27
CA LYS A 296 -7.00 8.59 12.21
C LYS A 296 -5.86 8.01 13.04
N GLU A 297 -6.14 7.62 14.29
CA GLU A 297 -5.15 7.05 15.22
C GLU A 297 -4.49 5.78 14.66
N GLY A 298 -5.29 4.84 14.17
CA GLY A 298 -4.78 3.58 13.60
C GLY A 298 -3.94 3.82 12.35
N GLN A 299 -4.38 4.72 11.48
CA GLN A 299 -3.65 5.05 10.27
C GLN A 299 -2.35 5.82 10.54
N GLU A 300 -2.33 6.80 11.46
CA GLU A 300 -1.11 7.49 11.87
C GLU A 300 -0.07 6.55 12.48
N LEU A 301 -0.53 5.62 13.33
CA LEU A 301 0.34 4.59 13.91
C LEU A 301 0.92 3.72 12.80
N PHE A 302 0.08 3.18 11.91
CA PHE A 302 0.51 2.28 10.85
C PHE A 302 1.50 2.95 9.88
N VAL A 303 1.20 4.18 9.42
CA VAL A 303 2.10 4.96 8.54
C VAL A 303 3.47 5.16 9.18
N ARG A 304 3.49 5.55 10.45
CA ARG A 304 4.74 5.79 11.20
C ARG A 304 5.57 4.50 11.35
N GLU A 305 4.94 3.41 11.76
CA GLU A 305 5.65 2.15 11.98
C GLU A 305 6.06 1.50 10.65
N TRP A 306 5.26 1.68 9.61
CA TRP A 306 5.62 1.23 8.26
C TRP A 306 6.86 1.97 7.73
N ALA A 307 6.91 3.29 7.87
CA ALA A 307 8.07 4.09 7.45
C ALA A 307 9.36 3.70 8.20
N LYS A 308 9.27 3.29 9.47
CA LYS A 308 10.43 2.78 10.23
C LYS A 308 10.90 1.42 9.71
N ALA A 309 9.98 0.54 9.37
CA ALA A 309 10.27 -0.84 8.99
C ALA A 309 10.64 -1.00 7.52
N ASN A 310 10.22 -0.05 6.68
CA ASN A 310 10.40 -0.11 5.24
C ASN A 310 10.97 1.20 4.71
N THR A 311 11.55 1.11 3.55
CA THR A 311 12.12 2.25 2.84
C THR A 311 11.17 2.87 1.82
N SER A 312 10.05 2.20 1.54
CA SER A 312 8.89 2.77 0.87
C SER A 312 7.84 3.12 1.93
N ALA A 313 7.23 4.28 1.83
CA ALA A 313 6.35 4.77 2.87
C ALA A 313 5.06 3.99 2.98
N GLY A 314 4.67 3.78 4.19
CA GLY A 314 3.26 3.74 4.49
C GLY A 314 2.68 5.14 4.29
N VAL A 315 1.86 5.30 3.30
CA VAL A 315 1.01 6.48 3.12
C VAL A 315 -0.43 6.07 3.32
N SER A 316 -1.23 6.92 3.93
CA SER A 316 -2.64 6.66 4.14
C SER A 316 -3.50 7.36 3.10
N LEU A 317 -4.60 6.72 2.72
CA LEU A 317 -5.64 7.38 1.94
C LEU A 317 -6.53 8.31 2.79
N ARG A 318 -6.38 8.34 4.12
CA ARG A 318 -7.05 9.35 4.94
C ARG A 318 -6.45 10.74 4.67
N LYS A 319 -7.32 11.73 4.45
CA LYS A 319 -6.90 13.13 4.20
C LYS A 319 -6.25 13.80 5.41
N ASP A 320 -6.67 13.40 6.59
CA ASP A 320 -6.22 13.93 7.89
C ASP A 320 -4.99 13.20 8.46
N VAL A 321 -4.42 12.27 7.70
CA VAL A 321 -3.17 11.56 8.02
C VAL A 321 -2.09 11.98 7.03
N ALA A 322 -1.05 12.62 7.55
CA ALA A 322 0.10 13.01 6.73
C ALA A 322 0.97 11.80 6.37
N PRO A 323 1.62 11.81 5.20
CA PRO A 323 2.72 10.90 4.93
C PRO A 323 3.81 10.99 6.01
N ALA A 324 4.55 9.92 6.22
CA ALA A 324 5.72 9.97 7.08
C ALA A 324 6.77 10.96 6.52
N PRO A 325 7.55 11.63 7.37
CA PRO A 325 8.56 12.59 6.91
C PRO A 325 9.53 11.98 5.88
N GLY A 326 9.73 12.68 4.77
CA GLY A 326 10.56 12.22 3.64
C GLY A 326 9.86 11.24 2.68
N HIS A 327 8.57 11.01 2.86
CA HIS A 327 7.77 10.08 2.07
C HIS A 327 6.57 10.75 1.36
N GLU A 328 6.56 12.06 1.27
CA GLU A 328 5.47 12.83 0.65
C GLU A 328 5.28 12.46 -0.82
N GLY A 329 6.37 12.09 -1.50
CA GLY A 329 6.36 11.66 -2.91
C GLY A 329 5.91 10.21 -3.14
N ASP A 330 5.65 9.44 -2.08
CA ASP A 330 5.25 8.03 -2.21
C ASP A 330 3.71 7.87 -2.33
N LEU A 331 2.94 8.94 -2.08
CA LEU A 331 1.52 8.96 -2.39
C LEU A 331 1.34 9.21 -3.89
N PRO A 332 0.54 8.40 -4.62
CA PRO A 332 0.23 8.67 -6.02
C PRO A 332 -0.40 10.04 -6.23
N ASP A 333 -0.01 10.72 -7.31
CA ASP A 333 -0.71 11.93 -7.78
C ASP A 333 -2.02 11.50 -8.45
N PHE A 334 -3.11 11.55 -7.73
CA PHE A 334 -4.42 11.16 -8.23
C PHE A 334 -4.98 12.06 -9.34
N ASN A 335 -4.47 13.30 -9.50
CA ASN A 335 -4.82 14.14 -10.63
C ASN A 335 -4.19 13.64 -11.94
N LYS A 336 -3.23 12.74 -11.84
CA LYS A 336 -2.55 12.05 -12.93
C LYS A 336 -2.69 10.53 -12.79
N ALA A 337 -3.84 10.05 -12.37
CA ALA A 337 -4.10 8.64 -12.08
C ALA A 337 -3.78 7.72 -13.28
N ASP A 338 -4.02 8.19 -14.49
CA ASP A 338 -3.73 7.46 -15.74
C ASP A 338 -2.23 7.18 -15.96
N ARG A 339 -1.36 7.92 -15.30
CA ARG A 339 0.09 7.72 -15.33
C ARG A 339 0.49 6.37 -14.73
N TYR A 340 -0.25 5.89 -13.74
CA TYR A 340 0.10 4.69 -12.99
C TYR A 340 -0.59 3.45 -13.54
N VAL A 341 0.08 2.31 -13.41
CA VAL A 341 -0.60 1.02 -13.39
C VAL A 341 -1.01 0.74 -11.95
N TRP A 342 -2.30 0.56 -11.75
CA TRP A 342 -2.88 0.27 -10.44
C TRP A 342 -2.84 -1.24 -10.19
N ALA A 343 -1.70 -1.74 -9.76
CA ALA A 343 -1.36 -3.16 -9.69
C ALA A 343 -2.28 -4.00 -8.79
N SER A 344 -3.20 -3.39 -8.08
CA SER A 344 -4.11 -4.06 -7.15
C SER A 344 -5.59 -3.78 -7.47
N THR A 345 -5.86 -3.39 -8.70
CA THR A 345 -7.22 -3.26 -9.24
C THR A 345 -7.48 -4.34 -10.28
N GLN A 346 -8.74 -4.61 -10.58
CA GLN A 346 -9.10 -5.56 -11.63
C GLN A 346 -8.48 -5.20 -12.98
N GLN A 347 -8.48 -3.90 -13.34
CA GLN A 347 -7.83 -3.43 -14.57
C GLN A 347 -6.32 -3.68 -14.55
N GLY A 348 -5.64 -3.34 -13.46
CA GLY A 348 -4.21 -3.58 -13.32
C GLY A 348 -3.85 -5.06 -13.40
N ASP A 349 -4.68 -5.95 -12.85
CA ASP A 349 -4.50 -7.39 -12.98
C ASP A 349 -4.62 -7.89 -14.45
N GLU A 350 -5.53 -7.33 -15.23
CA GLU A 350 -5.63 -7.66 -16.67
C GLU A 350 -4.38 -7.18 -17.44
N GLU A 351 -3.92 -5.96 -17.15
CA GLU A 351 -2.67 -5.44 -17.72
C GLU A 351 -1.46 -6.34 -17.36
N LEU A 352 -1.36 -6.79 -16.13
CA LEU A 352 -0.29 -7.68 -15.64
C LEU A 352 -0.35 -9.07 -16.28
N LYS A 353 -1.54 -9.63 -16.51
CA LYS A 353 -1.70 -10.90 -17.23
C LYS A 353 -1.15 -10.81 -18.66
N VAL A 354 -1.41 -9.69 -19.34
CA VAL A 354 -0.87 -9.48 -20.70
C VAL A 354 0.65 -9.33 -20.65
N VAL A 355 1.18 -8.54 -19.75
CA VAL A 355 2.63 -8.33 -19.58
C VAL A 355 3.35 -9.66 -19.30
N THR A 356 2.85 -10.47 -18.37
CA THR A 356 3.46 -11.79 -18.07
C THR A 356 3.40 -12.74 -19.25
N LYS A 357 2.32 -12.70 -20.04
CA LYS A 357 2.21 -13.51 -21.28
C LYS A 357 3.23 -13.08 -22.34
N ILE A 358 3.42 -11.76 -22.53
CA ILE A 358 4.42 -11.23 -23.46
C ILE A 358 5.82 -11.65 -23.01
N PHE A 359 6.14 -11.48 -21.73
CA PHE A 359 7.44 -11.85 -21.17
C PHE A 359 7.72 -13.35 -21.40
N LYS A 360 6.80 -14.25 -21.04
CA LYS A 360 6.92 -15.69 -21.28
C LYS A 360 7.14 -16.02 -22.77
N SER A 361 6.42 -15.38 -23.66
CA SER A 361 6.55 -15.62 -25.10
C SER A 361 7.94 -15.29 -25.66
N TRP A 362 8.70 -14.45 -24.96
CA TRP A 362 10.08 -14.11 -25.27
C TRP A 362 11.07 -14.96 -24.49
N TYR A 363 10.84 -15.20 -23.19
CA TYR A 363 11.80 -15.80 -22.26
C TYR A 363 11.87 -17.33 -22.40
N ASP A 364 10.73 -18.01 -22.63
CA ASP A 364 10.62 -19.48 -22.70
C ASP A 364 11.08 -20.04 -24.08
N LYS A 365 11.75 -19.25 -24.91
CA LYS A 365 12.33 -19.65 -26.18
C LYS A 365 13.78 -20.09 -26.04
#